data_1ea643d7b057b7be57064eb4bf082a7e
#
_entry.id   1ea643d7b057b7be57064eb4bf082a7e
#
_cell.length_a   1.000
_cell.length_b   1.000
_cell.length_c   1.000
_cell.angle_alpha   90.00
_cell.angle_beta   90.00
_cell.angle_gamma   90.00
#
_symmetry.space_group_name_H-M   'P 1'
#
loop_
_entity.id
_entity.type
_entity.pdbx_description
1 polymer ?
#
loop_
_entity_poly.entity_id
_entity_poly.type
_entity_poly.pdbx_seq_one_letter_code
_entity_poly.pdbx_strand_id
1 'polypeptide(L)'
;MSTNATETLQFNCTTCPSECLLTVEVERDANGAVVGVRSVTGNSCPRGDKFAHQELTCPMRVLTTTVAVSGGDETLLPVRTAEAIPLKLHAQAMALIRGLVVKAPIRMGDVVLPNLLDTGTDLIASMDIE
;
A
#
# COMPACT_ATOMS: atom_id res chain seq x y z
N MET A 1 -16.78 21.77 21.21
CA MET A 1 -15.31 21.70 21.19
C MET A 1 -14.87 20.26 21.15
N SER A 2 -14.25 19.86 20.06
CA SER A 2 -13.70 18.51 20.00
C SER A 2 -12.39 18.46 20.78
N THR A 3 -12.32 17.59 21.77
CA THR A 3 -11.07 17.31 22.48
C THR A 3 -10.42 16.10 21.84
N ASN A 4 -9.20 16.27 21.33
CA ASN A 4 -8.42 15.16 20.83
C ASN A 4 -7.91 14.33 22.00
N ALA A 5 -8.01 13.01 21.87
CA ALA A 5 -7.47 12.08 22.86
C ALA A 5 -6.05 11.67 22.43
N THR A 6 -5.18 11.48 23.43
CA THR A 6 -3.84 10.94 23.20
C THR A 6 -3.83 9.46 23.51
N GLU A 7 -3.26 8.64 22.62
CA GLU A 7 -3.13 7.22 22.80
C GLU A 7 -1.71 6.78 22.51
N THR A 8 -1.23 5.78 23.27
CA THR A 8 0.10 5.19 23.05
C THR A 8 -0.07 3.87 22.32
N LEU A 9 0.60 3.74 21.18
CA LEU A 9 0.61 2.53 20.35
C LEU A 9 2.01 1.95 20.31
N GLN A 10 2.09 0.63 20.19
CA GLN A 10 3.36 -0.09 20.03
C GLN A 10 3.31 -1.00 18.81
N PHE A 11 4.36 -0.96 17.99
CA PHE A 11 4.49 -1.85 16.85
C PHE A 11 5.95 -1.98 16.43
N ASN A 12 6.27 -3.06 15.70
CA ASN A 12 7.62 -3.30 15.22
C ASN A 12 7.91 -2.54 13.95
N CYS A 13 9.10 -1.92 13.88
CA CYS A 13 9.58 -1.30 12.64
C CYS A 13 10.02 -2.40 11.68
N THR A 14 9.50 -2.38 10.45
CA THR A 14 9.82 -3.37 9.43
C THR A 14 10.78 -2.84 8.36
N THR A 15 11.28 -1.61 8.51
CA THR A 15 12.17 -1.00 7.51
C THR A 15 13.61 -1.48 7.60
N CYS A 16 13.99 -2.13 8.70
CA CYS A 16 15.33 -2.68 8.87
C CYS A 16 15.27 -4.04 9.58
N PRO A 17 16.33 -4.86 9.47
CA PRO A 17 16.36 -6.19 10.10
C PRO A 17 16.29 -6.18 11.63
N SER A 18 16.56 -5.05 12.25
CA SER A 18 16.57 -4.93 13.73
C SER A 18 15.17 -5.04 14.33
N GLU A 19 14.12 -4.82 13.56
CA GLU A 19 12.73 -4.92 14.01
C GLU A 19 12.49 -4.20 15.34
N CYS A 20 12.92 -2.92 15.42
CA CYS A 20 12.80 -2.15 16.65
C CYS A 20 11.34 -2.03 17.08
N LEU A 21 11.07 -2.26 18.37
CA LEU A 21 9.76 -2.00 18.95
C LEU A 21 9.60 -0.48 19.11
N LEU A 22 8.66 0.07 18.37
CA LEU A 22 8.35 1.50 18.39
C LEU A 22 7.22 1.77 19.37
N THR A 23 7.39 2.78 20.20
CA THR A 23 6.32 3.31 21.05
C THR A 23 5.95 4.68 20.50
N VAL A 24 4.69 4.85 20.12
CA VAL A 24 4.22 6.04 19.42
C VAL A 24 3.06 6.65 20.18
N GLU A 25 3.17 7.94 20.52
CA GLU A 25 2.04 8.71 21.04
C GLU A 25 1.34 9.39 19.86
N VAL A 26 0.04 9.13 19.72
CA VAL A 26 -0.78 9.68 18.64
C VAL A 26 -1.91 10.52 19.22
N GLU A 27 -2.37 11.50 18.45
CA GLU A 27 -3.59 12.24 18.75
C GLU A 27 -4.71 11.71 17.87
N ARG A 28 -5.86 11.43 18.48
CA ARG A 28 -7.07 11.03 17.78
C ARG A 28 -8.13 12.10 17.94
N ASP A 29 -8.94 12.28 16.90
CA ASP A 29 -10.08 13.21 16.98
C ASP A 29 -11.29 12.53 17.65
N ALA A 30 -12.42 13.24 17.70
CA ALA A 30 -13.64 12.73 18.32
C ALA A 30 -14.19 11.47 17.64
N ASN A 31 -13.80 11.20 16.39
CA ASN A 31 -14.19 10.02 15.61
C ASN A 31 -13.20 8.86 15.76
N GLY A 32 -12.13 9.04 16.52
CA GLY A 32 -11.10 8.03 16.71
C GLY A 32 -10.04 7.99 15.61
N ALA A 33 -10.07 8.91 14.65
CA ALA A 33 -9.07 8.97 13.60
C ALA A 33 -7.77 9.58 14.10
N VAL A 34 -6.62 9.04 13.64
CA VAL A 34 -5.31 9.60 13.97
C VAL A 34 -5.12 10.90 13.20
N VAL A 35 -5.00 12.02 13.91
CA VAL A 35 -4.81 13.33 13.31
C VAL A 35 -3.36 13.83 13.42
N GLY A 36 -2.54 13.18 14.23
CA GLY A 36 -1.13 13.54 14.36
C GLY A 36 -0.35 12.52 15.17
N VAL A 37 0.97 12.55 15.00
CA VAL A 37 1.91 11.75 15.78
C VAL A 37 2.68 12.70 16.67
N ARG A 38 2.56 12.54 17.99
CA ARG A 38 3.22 13.43 18.95
C ARG A 38 4.67 13.06 19.19
N SER A 39 4.93 11.77 19.34
CA SER A 39 6.30 11.30 19.58
C SER A 39 6.47 9.86 19.11
N VAL A 40 7.70 9.52 18.75
CA VAL A 40 8.11 8.15 18.40
C VAL A 40 9.36 7.85 19.21
N THR A 41 9.34 6.73 19.96
CA THR A 41 10.48 6.28 20.75
C THR A 41 10.76 4.80 20.46
N GLY A 42 11.96 4.36 20.79
CA GLY A 42 12.38 2.98 20.56
C GLY A 42 13.01 2.74 19.19
N ASN A 43 12.99 3.74 18.30
CA ASN A 43 13.66 3.62 17.01
C ASN A 43 15.17 3.73 17.15
N SER A 44 15.90 2.82 16.51
CA SER A 44 17.36 2.84 16.51
C SER A 44 17.94 3.65 15.34
N CYS A 45 17.08 4.11 14.41
CA CYS A 45 17.49 4.92 13.27
C CYS A 45 16.35 5.84 12.80
N PRO A 46 16.64 6.90 12.02
CA PRO A 46 15.60 7.81 11.51
C PRO A 46 14.53 7.12 10.65
N ARG A 47 14.83 5.95 10.07
CA ARG A 47 13.87 5.20 9.27
C ARG A 47 12.69 4.70 10.10
N GLY A 48 12.92 4.37 11.38
CA GLY A 48 11.85 3.95 12.29
C GLY A 48 10.83 5.06 12.53
N ASP A 49 11.32 6.30 12.69
CA ASP A 49 10.46 7.46 12.86
C ASP A 49 9.60 7.70 11.61
N LYS A 50 10.21 7.69 10.43
CA LYS A 50 9.48 7.84 9.16
C LYS A 50 8.46 6.73 8.95
N PHE A 51 8.82 5.48 9.27
CA PHE A 51 7.92 4.35 9.17
C PHE A 51 6.68 4.55 10.04
N ALA A 52 6.86 4.97 11.29
CA ALA A 52 5.76 5.18 12.21
C ALA A 52 4.82 6.28 11.71
N HIS A 53 5.35 7.42 11.24
CA HIS A 53 4.53 8.48 10.68
C HIS A 53 3.73 8.02 9.47
N GLN A 54 4.37 7.32 8.54
CA GLN A 54 3.71 6.84 7.32
C GLN A 54 2.63 5.82 7.63
N GLU A 55 2.91 4.84 8.52
CA GLU A 55 1.93 3.79 8.87
C GLU A 55 0.67 4.36 9.51
N LEU A 56 0.80 5.41 10.28
CA LEU A 56 -0.32 5.98 11.03
C LEU A 56 -1.07 7.06 10.25
N THR A 57 -0.41 7.72 9.30
CA THR A 57 -1.04 8.81 8.54
C THR A 57 -1.45 8.39 7.13
N CYS A 58 -0.60 7.67 6.42
CA CYS A 58 -0.88 7.22 5.06
C CYS A 58 -0.09 5.95 4.76
N PRO A 59 -0.56 4.78 5.24
CA PRO A 59 0.15 3.53 4.96
C PRO A 59 0.15 3.24 3.46
N MET A 60 1.32 2.81 2.95
CA MET A 60 1.55 2.51 1.53
C MET A 60 1.86 1.05 1.36
N ARG A 61 1.25 0.41 0.37
CA ARG A 61 1.48 -1.01 0.08
C ARG A 61 1.44 -1.25 -1.43
N VAL A 62 2.25 -2.19 -1.89
CA VAL A 62 2.14 -2.70 -3.26
C VAL A 62 0.88 -3.56 -3.33
N LEU A 63 0.01 -3.26 -4.27
CA LEU A 63 -1.19 -4.06 -4.51
C LEU A 63 -0.84 -5.18 -5.49
N THR A 64 -1.15 -6.43 -5.12
CA THR A 64 -1.01 -7.60 -5.97
C THR A 64 -2.36 -8.27 -6.14
N THR A 65 -2.69 -8.66 -7.37
CA THR A 65 -3.95 -9.30 -7.68
C THR A 65 -3.85 -10.04 -9.02
N THR A 66 -4.99 -10.42 -9.59
CA THR A 66 -5.05 -11.06 -10.91
C THR A 66 -6.08 -10.37 -11.78
N VAL A 67 -5.85 -10.40 -13.11
CA VAL A 67 -6.82 -9.94 -14.11
C VAL A 67 -7.12 -11.09 -15.07
N ALA A 68 -8.30 -11.05 -15.71
CA ALA A 68 -8.68 -12.04 -16.69
C ALA A 68 -7.87 -11.86 -17.98
N VAL A 69 -7.51 -12.98 -18.62
CA VAL A 69 -6.74 -13.00 -19.87
C VAL A 69 -7.56 -13.68 -20.95
N SER A 70 -7.56 -13.09 -22.14
CA SER A 70 -8.20 -13.62 -23.34
C SER A 70 -7.14 -14.03 -24.36
N GLY A 71 -7.30 -15.20 -24.94
CA GLY A 71 -6.45 -15.66 -26.04
C GLY A 71 -5.07 -16.15 -25.65
N GLY A 72 -4.82 -16.45 -24.37
CA GLY A 72 -3.53 -16.94 -23.89
C GLY A 72 -3.60 -18.34 -23.32
N ASP A 73 -2.43 -18.87 -22.91
CA ASP A 73 -2.32 -20.18 -22.28
C ASP A 73 -2.95 -20.21 -20.89
N GLU A 74 -2.99 -19.05 -20.23
CA GLU A 74 -3.55 -18.89 -18.91
C GLU A 74 -4.81 -18.03 -18.95
N THR A 75 -5.72 -18.26 -18.03
CA THR A 75 -6.96 -17.50 -17.93
C THR A 75 -6.83 -16.29 -17.00
N LEU A 76 -5.82 -16.29 -16.14
CA LEU A 76 -5.55 -15.22 -15.18
C LEU A 76 -4.10 -14.78 -15.27
N LEU A 77 -3.89 -13.48 -15.18
CA LEU A 77 -2.56 -12.88 -15.16
C LEU A 77 -2.34 -12.24 -13.79
N PRO A 78 -1.33 -12.68 -13.03
CA PRO A 78 -0.93 -11.95 -11.85
C PRO A 78 -0.41 -10.56 -12.23
N VAL A 79 -0.85 -9.55 -11.51
CA VAL A 79 -0.46 -8.16 -11.73
C VAL A 79 -0.11 -7.51 -10.40
N ARG A 80 0.67 -6.44 -10.46
CA ARG A 80 1.03 -5.67 -9.28
C ARG A 80 1.20 -4.21 -9.64
N THR A 81 1.11 -3.34 -8.64
CA THR A 81 1.49 -1.95 -8.83
C THR A 81 3.02 -1.87 -8.90
N ALA A 82 3.55 -1.03 -9.78
CA ALA A 82 4.99 -0.86 -9.94
C ALA A 82 5.64 -0.35 -8.65
N GLU A 83 4.90 0.48 -7.92
CA GLU A 83 5.32 1.03 -6.63
C GLU A 83 4.17 0.92 -5.64
N ALA A 84 4.45 1.17 -4.35
CA ALA A 84 3.42 1.17 -3.33
C ALA A 84 2.42 2.31 -3.56
N ILE A 85 1.15 2.04 -3.30
CA ILE A 85 0.07 3.03 -3.37
C ILE A 85 -0.62 3.10 -2.00
N PRO A 86 -1.34 4.21 -1.70
CA PRO A 86 -2.05 4.29 -0.42
C PRO A 86 -2.99 3.10 -0.20
N LEU A 87 -2.89 2.49 0.97
CA LEU A 87 -3.69 1.31 1.33
C LEU A 87 -5.19 1.60 1.21
N LYS A 88 -5.62 2.81 1.52
CA LYS A 88 -7.03 3.23 1.41
C LYS A 88 -7.56 3.18 -0.02
N LEU A 89 -6.70 3.18 -1.03
CA LEU A 89 -7.10 3.10 -2.44
C LEU A 89 -7.22 1.67 -2.95
N HIS A 90 -6.78 0.67 -2.18
CA HIS A 90 -6.77 -0.73 -2.63
C HIS A 90 -8.17 -1.23 -2.97
N ALA A 91 -9.20 -0.89 -2.19
CA ALA A 91 -10.56 -1.31 -2.48
C ALA A 91 -11.08 -0.73 -3.80
N GLN A 92 -10.81 0.54 -4.07
CA GLN A 92 -11.18 1.20 -5.33
C GLN A 92 -10.39 0.60 -6.50
N ALA A 93 -9.11 0.35 -6.30
CA ALA A 93 -8.26 -0.28 -7.31
C ALA A 93 -8.77 -1.68 -7.65
N MET A 94 -9.12 -2.49 -6.66
CA MET A 94 -9.66 -3.82 -6.88
C MET A 94 -10.97 -3.79 -7.65
N ALA A 95 -11.86 -2.84 -7.33
CA ALA A 95 -13.12 -2.69 -8.06
C ALA A 95 -12.89 -2.35 -9.54
N LEU A 96 -11.89 -1.51 -9.82
CA LEU A 96 -11.52 -1.16 -11.19
C LEU A 96 -10.87 -2.34 -11.91
N ILE A 97 -9.97 -3.06 -11.25
CA ILE A 97 -9.22 -4.18 -11.82
C ILE A 97 -10.13 -5.37 -12.14
N ARG A 98 -11.16 -5.60 -11.36
CA ARG A 98 -12.10 -6.72 -11.58
C ARG A 98 -12.78 -6.68 -12.94
N GLY A 99 -12.93 -5.48 -13.52
CA GLY A 99 -13.53 -5.33 -14.85
C GLY A 99 -12.54 -5.41 -16.00
N LEU A 100 -11.25 -5.59 -15.72
CA LEU A 100 -10.22 -5.62 -16.76
C LEU A 100 -10.10 -7.00 -17.38
N VAL A 101 -9.95 -7.01 -18.71
CA VAL A 101 -9.58 -8.22 -19.47
C VAL A 101 -8.42 -7.81 -20.37
N VAL A 102 -7.31 -8.55 -20.29
CA VAL A 102 -6.12 -8.29 -21.10
C VAL A 102 -5.98 -9.37 -22.16
N LYS A 103 -5.30 -9.04 -23.24
CA LYS A 103 -5.08 -9.98 -24.36
C LYS A 103 -3.63 -10.47 -24.34
N ALA A 104 -3.45 -11.78 -24.50
CA ALA A 104 -2.13 -12.35 -24.71
C ALA A 104 -1.65 -12.03 -26.15
N PRO A 105 -0.33 -11.98 -26.41
CA PRO A 105 0.76 -12.25 -25.47
C PRO A 105 1.06 -11.07 -24.55
N ILE A 106 1.55 -11.40 -23.34
CA ILE A 106 1.89 -10.41 -22.33
C ILE A 106 3.26 -10.79 -21.76
N ARG A 107 4.10 -9.80 -21.52
CA ARG A 107 5.42 -10.00 -20.91
C ARG A 107 5.45 -9.39 -19.51
N MET A 108 6.24 -10.01 -18.62
CA MET A 108 6.46 -9.46 -17.28
C MET A 108 6.94 -8.01 -17.39
N GLY A 109 6.31 -7.12 -16.62
CA GLY A 109 6.61 -5.69 -16.65
C GLY A 109 5.77 -4.88 -17.63
N ASP A 110 4.97 -5.51 -18.48
CA ASP A 110 4.07 -4.79 -19.38
C ASP A 110 3.02 -4.01 -18.57
N VAL A 111 2.75 -2.79 -19.00
CA VAL A 111 1.74 -1.94 -18.34
C VAL A 111 0.35 -2.45 -18.71
N VAL A 112 -0.39 -2.88 -17.69
CA VAL A 112 -1.78 -3.34 -17.83
C VAL A 112 -2.74 -2.15 -17.72
N LEU A 113 -2.50 -1.27 -16.77
CA LEU A 113 -3.30 -0.07 -16.56
C LEU A 113 -2.37 1.06 -16.12
N PRO A 114 -2.19 2.09 -16.96
CA PRO A 114 -1.31 3.20 -16.59
C PRO A 114 -1.97 4.13 -15.59
N ASN A 115 -1.15 4.76 -14.77
CA ASN A 115 -1.56 5.77 -13.78
C ASN A 115 -2.80 5.35 -12.99
N LEU A 116 -2.69 4.25 -12.26
CA LEU A 116 -3.79 3.66 -11.49
C LEU A 116 -4.32 4.66 -10.46
N LEU A 117 -5.60 5.03 -10.59
CA LEU A 117 -6.28 5.98 -9.69
C LEU A 117 -5.51 7.30 -9.47
N ASP A 118 -4.83 7.78 -10.50
CA ASP A 118 -4.03 9.02 -10.44
C ASP A 118 -2.92 9.00 -9.38
N THR A 119 -2.42 7.82 -9.05
CA THR A 119 -1.31 7.68 -8.09
C THR A 119 0.05 7.94 -8.72
N GLY A 120 0.13 8.04 -10.04
CA GLY A 120 1.39 8.09 -10.77
C GLY A 120 2.08 6.73 -10.90
N THR A 121 1.43 5.67 -10.45
CA THR A 121 1.96 4.30 -10.46
C THR A 121 1.16 3.44 -11.42
N ASP A 122 1.86 2.65 -12.24
CA ASP A 122 1.22 1.77 -13.22
C ASP A 122 0.94 0.39 -12.62
N LEU A 123 -0.13 -0.25 -13.10
CA LEU A 123 -0.38 -1.67 -12.84
C LEU A 123 0.34 -2.46 -13.92
N ILE A 124 1.23 -3.36 -13.51
CA ILE A 124 2.10 -4.10 -14.43
C ILE A 124 1.92 -5.61 -14.28
N ALA A 125 2.23 -6.33 -15.37
CA ALA A 125 2.20 -7.78 -15.37
C ALA A 125 3.32 -8.36 -14.52
N SER A 126 3.02 -9.42 -13.76
CA SER A 126 3.99 -10.08 -12.88
C SER A 126 4.55 -11.36 -13.50
N MET A 127 4.06 -11.78 -14.67
CA MET A 127 4.57 -12.95 -15.38
C MET A 127 4.32 -12.80 -16.88
N ASP A 128 4.97 -13.68 -17.66
CA ASP A 128 4.74 -13.79 -19.09
C ASP A 128 3.54 -14.70 -19.38
N ILE A 129 2.73 -14.35 -20.38
CA ILE A 129 1.66 -15.20 -20.91
C ILE A 129 1.78 -15.19 -22.43
N GLU A 130 1.81 -16.35 -23.04
CA GLU A 130 1.87 -16.50 -24.49
C GLU A 130 0.50 -16.75 -25.11
#